data_7342b4c429af53f9b22152ede9693333
#
_entry.id   7342b4c429af53f9b22152ede9693333
#
_cell.length_a   1.000
_cell.length_b   1.000
_cell.length_c   1.000
_cell.angle_alpha   90.00
_cell.angle_beta   90.00
_cell.angle_gamma   90.00
#
_symmetry.space_group_name_H-M   'P 1'
#
loop_
_entity.id
_entity.type
_entity.pdbx_description
1 polymer ?
#
loop_
_entity_poly.entity_id
_entity_poly.type
_entity_poly.pdbx_seq_one_letter_code
_entity_poly.pdbx_strand_id
1 'polypeptide(L)'
;MDIPARCTYSFGPVDVRGIHHPSFSVYRRMTLAQDARPVVAGSANCLIVDDEPSVRRSLARMLAAQGFNCLEAGSGKEGLEVLDQTGEIPLIISDMRMPELDGMGFLEAVRERFPDSSVIMLSGMSETTTAVDCLHLGAADFLLKPISLGELQARVTRALEKRALVLQNRFYQQHLERQVQEQAQRIQELFLQGVQMLARALEAKDAYTRGHSIRVSRYAVATAAGLGFVGAGLDGIRLGGELHDIGKIGTREAVLHKPTSLTADEFRQITEHPALGERMLSPLAHESPDVLRSVRSHHERLDGVGFPDGLRGEKIPIEARIVAVADSFDAMTTRRPYREARPPDDAMRELRRVAGTQLDPQAVEAFVAAFPDPRALPVSA
;
A
#
# COMPACT_ATOMS: atom_id res chain seq x y z
N MET A 1 57.93 20.65 -22.58
CA MET A 1 56.84 21.37 -23.28
C MET A 1 55.57 21.09 -22.52
N ASP A 2 55.03 22.12 -22.03
CA ASP A 2 54.09 22.32 -20.94
C ASP A 2 52.78 21.51 -20.96
N ILE A 3 52.49 20.97 -19.78
CA ILE A 3 51.17 20.40 -19.42
C ILE A 3 50.39 21.57 -18.72
N PRO A 4 49.21 22.00 -19.18
CA PRO A 4 48.47 22.99 -18.46
C PRO A 4 47.59 22.38 -17.33
N ALA A 5 47.53 23.16 -16.29
CA ALA A 5 46.99 23.04 -14.96
C ALA A 5 45.60 22.41 -14.79
N ARG A 6 45.49 21.73 -13.64
CA ARG A 6 44.23 21.26 -13.02
C ARG A 6 43.27 22.42 -12.78
N CYS A 7 42.04 22.27 -13.29
CA CYS A 7 40.89 23.08 -12.86
C CYS A 7 40.34 22.49 -11.55
N THR A 8 40.57 23.16 -10.43
CA THR A 8 39.92 22.87 -9.14
C THR A 8 38.60 23.60 -9.09
N TYR A 9 37.50 22.85 -9.15
CA TYR A 9 36.17 23.41 -8.83
C TYR A 9 36.03 23.50 -7.30
N SER A 10 36.02 24.72 -6.78
CA SER A 10 35.66 25.05 -5.42
C SER A 10 34.12 25.06 -5.31
N PHE A 11 33.55 24.10 -4.58
CA PHE A 11 32.16 24.19 -4.15
C PHE A 11 32.08 25.10 -2.94
N GLY A 12 31.47 26.26 -3.11
CA GLY A 12 31.09 27.16 -2.01
C GLY A 12 29.95 26.51 -1.17
N PRO A 13 29.80 26.92 0.10
CA PRO A 13 28.77 26.39 0.96
C PRO A 13 27.38 26.70 0.41
N VAL A 14 26.56 25.63 0.19
CA VAL A 14 25.15 25.71 -0.19
C VAL A 14 24.36 26.21 1.02
N ASP A 15 23.73 27.38 0.92
CA ASP A 15 22.83 27.93 1.93
C ASP A 15 21.51 27.15 1.93
N VAL A 16 21.34 26.24 2.92
CA VAL A 16 20.15 25.40 3.11
C VAL A 16 18.99 26.12 3.82
N ARG A 17 18.95 27.43 3.86
CA ARG A 17 17.90 28.23 4.52
C ARG A 17 16.69 28.54 3.61
N GLY A 18 16.19 27.58 2.89
CA GLY A 18 15.04 27.82 2.00
C GLY A 18 14.16 26.64 1.67
N ILE A 19 14.45 25.44 2.18
CA ILE A 19 13.63 24.25 1.89
C ILE A 19 12.61 24.05 3.02
N HIS A 20 11.44 24.66 2.85
CA HIS A 20 10.24 24.33 3.64
C HIS A 20 9.74 22.95 3.23
N HIS A 21 10.26 21.89 3.86
CA HIS A 21 9.68 20.54 3.77
C HIS A 21 8.59 20.43 4.84
N PRO A 22 7.34 20.07 4.47
CA PRO A 22 6.22 19.96 5.44
C PRO A 22 6.43 18.91 6.54
N SER A 23 7.40 18.01 6.37
CA SER A 23 7.75 16.95 7.33
C SER A 23 8.39 17.45 8.63
N PHE A 24 9.01 18.65 8.66
CA PHE A 24 9.63 19.18 9.88
C PHE A 24 8.63 19.76 10.89
N SER A 25 7.44 20.13 10.44
CA SER A 25 6.38 20.64 11.31
C SER A 25 5.74 19.53 12.15
N VAL A 26 5.74 18.30 11.65
CA VAL A 26 5.20 17.11 12.37
C VAL A 26 6.19 16.67 13.47
N TYR A 27 7.50 16.71 13.19
CA TYR A 27 8.52 16.37 14.20
C TYR A 27 8.52 17.33 15.41
N ARG A 28 8.25 18.62 15.19
CA ARG A 28 8.16 19.61 16.27
C ARG A 28 6.90 19.45 17.14
N ARG A 29 5.83 18.83 16.61
CA ARG A 29 4.64 18.46 17.41
C ARG A 29 4.81 17.13 18.15
N MET A 30 5.66 16.22 17.65
CA MET A 30 5.92 14.93 18.31
C MET A 30 6.85 15.07 19.53
N THR A 31 7.75 16.07 19.57
CA THR A 31 8.58 16.34 20.76
C THR A 31 7.78 16.94 21.93
N LEU A 32 6.54 17.39 21.71
CA LEU A 32 5.64 17.86 22.76
C LEU A 32 4.79 16.74 23.35
N ALA A 33 4.81 15.53 22.80
CA ALA A 33 4.16 14.34 23.38
C ALA A 33 5.03 13.59 24.40
N GLN A 34 6.28 14.04 24.64
CA GLN A 34 7.13 13.53 25.73
C GLN A 34 6.75 14.09 27.12
N ASP A 35 5.81 15.05 27.18
CA ASP A 35 5.11 15.43 28.40
C ASP A 35 3.84 14.59 28.60
N ALA A 36 3.88 13.28 28.41
CA ALA A 36 2.95 12.38 29.09
C ALA A 36 3.29 12.39 30.58
N ARG A 37 2.96 13.51 31.25
CA ARG A 37 2.79 13.50 32.69
C ARG A 37 1.92 12.30 33.03
N PRO A 38 2.25 11.54 34.11
CA PRO A 38 1.33 10.53 34.60
C PRO A 38 -0.04 11.20 34.70
N VAL A 39 -1.09 10.49 34.23
CA VAL A 39 -2.48 10.99 34.27
C VAL A 39 -2.72 11.58 35.66
N VAL A 40 -2.59 12.91 35.74
CA VAL A 40 -2.84 13.64 36.97
C VAL A 40 -4.34 13.48 37.20
N ALA A 41 -4.67 12.88 38.30
CA ALA A 41 -5.95 12.70 38.92
C ALA A 41 -6.84 13.97 38.82
N GLY A 42 -7.56 14.15 37.75
CA GLY A 42 -8.37 15.35 37.61
C GLY A 42 -9.46 15.18 36.57
N SER A 43 -10.17 14.06 36.59
CA SER A 43 -11.44 13.70 35.91
C SER A 43 -11.47 12.22 35.44
N ALA A 44 -10.57 11.38 35.89
CA ALA A 44 -10.62 9.95 35.55
C ALA A 44 -11.82 9.33 36.27
N ASN A 45 -12.77 8.81 35.52
CA ASN A 45 -13.87 8.05 36.07
C ASN A 45 -13.36 6.68 36.56
N CYS A 46 -13.87 6.25 37.72
CA CYS A 46 -13.68 4.91 38.27
C CYS A 46 -15.04 4.30 38.53
N LEU A 47 -15.22 3.03 38.25
CA LEU A 47 -16.42 2.27 38.60
C LEU A 47 -16.08 1.31 39.74
N ILE A 48 -16.89 1.36 40.81
CA ILE A 48 -16.79 0.46 41.96
C ILE A 48 -18.02 -0.43 41.97
N VAL A 49 -17.80 -1.73 41.90
CA VAL A 49 -18.86 -2.75 41.87
C VAL A 49 -18.70 -3.67 43.05
N ASP A 50 -19.61 -3.61 44.02
CA ASP A 50 -19.58 -4.41 45.26
C ASP A 50 -21.00 -4.42 45.82
N ASP A 51 -21.53 -5.54 46.29
CA ASP A 51 -22.88 -5.62 46.82
C ASP A 51 -23.04 -4.97 48.20
N GLU A 52 -21.91 -4.77 48.90
CA GLU A 52 -21.86 -4.19 50.22
C GLU A 52 -21.73 -2.65 50.20
N PRO A 53 -22.76 -1.87 50.54
CA PRO A 53 -22.72 -0.39 50.46
C PRO A 53 -21.63 0.27 51.33
N SER A 54 -21.25 -0.37 52.43
CA SER A 54 -20.17 0.10 53.29
C SER A 54 -18.80 0.05 52.65
N VAL A 55 -18.53 -1.01 51.88
CA VAL A 55 -17.30 -1.21 51.12
C VAL A 55 -17.26 -0.21 49.96
N ARG A 56 -18.31 -0.07 49.18
CA ARG A 56 -18.39 0.91 48.07
C ARG A 56 -18.08 2.32 48.55
N ARG A 57 -18.78 2.79 49.63
CA ARG A 57 -18.53 4.13 50.19
C ARG A 57 -17.12 4.32 50.71
N SER A 58 -16.52 3.29 51.31
CA SER A 58 -15.14 3.37 51.80
C SER A 58 -14.16 3.52 50.65
N LEU A 59 -14.26 2.69 49.61
CA LEU A 59 -13.46 2.77 48.41
C LEU A 59 -13.64 4.09 47.67
N ALA A 60 -14.89 4.54 47.48
CA ALA A 60 -15.17 5.81 46.84
C ALA A 60 -14.51 7.00 47.57
N ARG A 61 -14.53 7.02 48.89
CA ARG A 61 -13.81 8.06 49.66
C ARG A 61 -12.30 7.98 49.48
N MET A 62 -11.71 6.77 49.50
CA MET A 62 -10.27 6.56 49.32
C MET A 62 -9.80 7.02 47.95
N LEU A 63 -10.60 6.73 46.90
CA LEU A 63 -10.30 7.10 45.53
C LEU A 63 -10.59 8.58 45.23
N ALA A 64 -11.68 9.14 45.82
CA ALA A 64 -11.97 10.56 45.70
C ALA A 64 -10.87 11.44 46.31
N ALA A 65 -10.24 10.98 47.42
CA ALA A 65 -9.08 11.64 47.99
C ALA A 65 -7.85 11.65 47.06
N GLN A 66 -7.82 10.75 46.07
CA GLN A 66 -6.79 10.69 45.01
C GLN A 66 -7.24 11.40 43.71
N GLY A 67 -8.41 12.04 43.70
CA GLY A 67 -8.94 12.81 42.60
C GLY A 67 -9.75 12.01 41.58
N PHE A 68 -10.14 10.76 41.92
CA PHE A 68 -11.05 9.99 41.04
C PHE A 68 -12.49 10.44 41.22
N ASN A 69 -13.24 10.50 40.11
CA ASN A 69 -14.68 10.58 40.12
C ASN A 69 -15.24 9.15 40.05
N CYS A 70 -15.85 8.69 41.14
CA CYS A 70 -16.29 7.31 41.29
C CYS A 70 -17.77 7.15 40.97
N LEU A 71 -18.11 6.22 40.08
CA LEU A 71 -19.42 5.66 39.89
C LEU A 71 -19.55 4.40 40.76
N GLU A 72 -20.73 4.12 41.27
CA GLU A 72 -21.00 2.98 42.14
C GLU A 72 -22.07 2.09 41.51
N ALA A 73 -21.91 0.77 41.66
CA ALA A 73 -22.89 -0.24 41.29
C ALA A 73 -22.97 -1.32 42.37
N GLY A 74 -24.17 -1.79 42.68
CA GLY A 74 -24.40 -2.78 43.73
C GLY A 74 -24.38 -4.23 43.23
N SER A 75 -24.22 -4.46 41.95
CA SER A 75 -24.08 -5.81 41.35
C SER A 75 -23.31 -5.73 40.04
N GLY A 76 -22.84 -6.89 39.57
CA GLY A 76 -22.18 -7.00 38.27
C GLY A 76 -23.09 -6.56 37.11
N LYS A 77 -24.38 -6.84 37.20
CA LYS A 77 -25.36 -6.42 36.17
C LYS A 77 -25.51 -4.91 36.14
N GLU A 78 -25.69 -4.25 37.26
CA GLU A 78 -25.76 -2.78 37.35
C GLU A 78 -24.43 -2.16 36.87
N GLY A 79 -23.29 -2.78 37.17
CA GLY A 79 -21.97 -2.37 36.67
C GLY A 79 -21.89 -2.38 35.13
N LEU A 80 -22.44 -3.41 34.47
CA LEU A 80 -22.53 -3.44 33.01
C LEU A 80 -23.48 -2.38 32.45
N GLU A 81 -24.62 -2.13 33.10
CA GLU A 81 -25.53 -1.09 32.69
C GLU A 81 -24.89 0.31 32.76
N VAL A 82 -24.10 0.57 33.82
CA VAL A 82 -23.31 1.81 33.94
C VAL A 82 -22.30 1.93 32.79
N LEU A 83 -21.58 0.86 32.46
CA LEU A 83 -20.63 0.85 31.36
C LEU A 83 -21.31 1.05 30.00
N ASP A 84 -22.51 0.47 29.79
CA ASP A 84 -23.27 0.67 28.57
C ASP A 84 -23.72 2.12 28.37
N GLN A 85 -23.99 2.84 29.44
CA GLN A 85 -24.40 4.25 29.41
C GLN A 85 -23.27 5.23 29.30
N THR A 86 -22.12 4.93 29.95
CA THR A 86 -20.98 5.85 30.07
C THR A 86 -19.86 5.55 29.07
N GLY A 87 -19.86 4.36 28.48
CA GLY A 87 -18.75 3.84 27.68
C GLY A 87 -17.62 3.31 28.56
N GLU A 88 -16.44 3.25 27.97
CA GLU A 88 -15.26 2.66 28.60
C GLU A 88 -14.73 3.49 29.76
N ILE A 89 -14.68 2.89 30.96
CA ILE A 89 -14.17 3.52 32.18
C ILE A 89 -12.73 3.04 32.43
N PRO A 90 -11.76 3.95 32.63
CA PRO A 90 -10.35 3.59 32.77
C PRO A 90 -10.02 2.60 33.88
N LEU A 91 -10.71 2.69 35.02
CA LEU A 91 -10.51 1.86 36.20
C LEU A 91 -11.81 1.27 36.66
N ILE A 92 -11.85 -0.02 36.91
CA ILE A 92 -12.97 -0.73 37.51
C ILE A 92 -12.42 -1.51 38.72
N ILE A 93 -13.08 -1.38 39.86
CA ILE A 93 -12.81 -2.18 41.07
C ILE A 93 -14.06 -3.01 41.32
N SER A 94 -13.95 -4.33 41.26
CA SER A 94 -15.09 -5.24 41.40
C SER A 94 -14.88 -6.26 42.52
N ASP A 95 -15.90 -6.48 43.33
CA ASP A 95 -15.91 -7.61 44.22
C ASP A 95 -16.03 -8.93 43.47
N MET A 96 -15.49 -10.00 44.09
CA MET A 96 -15.57 -11.36 43.55
C MET A 96 -16.95 -11.97 43.70
N ARG A 97 -17.58 -11.75 44.85
CA ARG A 97 -18.86 -12.37 45.19
C ARG A 97 -19.98 -11.36 45.24
N MET A 98 -20.81 -11.42 44.22
CA MET A 98 -21.99 -10.58 44.13
C MET A 98 -23.18 -11.43 43.69
N PRO A 99 -24.42 -11.03 44.03
CA PRO A 99 -25.63 -11.70 43.58
C PRO A 99 -25.82 -11.48 42.06
N GLU A 100 -26.59 -12.37 41.45
CA GLU A 100 -26.98 -12.39 40.03
C GLU A 100 -25.79 -12.63 39.06
N LEU A 101 -24.83 -11.72 38.96
CA LEU A 101 -23.62 -11.83 38.17
C LEU A 101 -22.40 -11.68 39.11
N ASP A 102 -21.65 -12.73 39.32
CA ASP A 102 -20.45 -12.71 40.15
C ASP A 102 -19.31 -11.90 39.50
N GLY A 103 -18.28 -11.64 40.29
CA GLY A 103 -17.14 -10.83 39.81
C GLY A 103 -16.37 -11.46 38.64
N MET A 104 -16.33 -12.79 38.54
CA MET A 104 -15.69 -13.50 37.43
C MET A 104 -16.46 -13.30 36.13
N GLY A 105 -17.78 -13.55 36.14
CA GLY A 105 -18.64 -13.33 34.98
C GLY A 105 -18.69 -11.85 34.57
N PHE A 106 -18.66 -10.93 35.56
CA PHE A 106 -18.53 -9.52 35.27
C PHE A 106 -17.19 -9.17 34.60
N LEU A 107 -16.07 -9.72 35.07
CA LEU A 107 -14.74 -9.52 34.48
C LEU A 107 -14.71 -10.01 33.04
N GLU A 108 -15.26 -11.21 32.74
CA GLU A 108 -15.34 -11.75 31.39
C GLU A 108 -16.13 -10.82 30.46
N ALA A 109 -17.31 -10.37 30.89
CA ALA A 109 -18.11 -9.44 30.11
C ALA A 109 -17.43 -8.09 29.86
N VAL A 110 -16.71 -7.56 30.86
CA VAL A 110 -15.93 -6.32 30.70
C VAL A 110 -14.78 -6.53 29.73
N ARG A 111 -14.07 -7.65 29.81
CA ARG A 111 -12.95 -7.93 28.90
C ARG A 111 -13.38 -8.06 27.45
N GLU A 112 -14.54 -8.62 27.20
CA GLU A 112 -15.11 -8.75 25.86
C GLU A 112 -15.58 -7.40 25.30
N ARG A 113 -16.32 -6.61 26.09
CA ARG A 113 -17.04 -5.41 25.62
C ARG A 113 -16.26 -4.11 25.83
N PHE A 114 -15.42 -4.05 26.85
CA PHE A 114 -14.64 -2.87 27.27
C PHE A 114 -13.16 -3.24 27.49
N PRO A 115 -12.45 -3.71 26.45
CA PRO A 115 -11.12 -4.31 26.56
C PRO A 115 -10.04 -3.35 27.08
N ASP A 116 -10.27 -2.05 26.98
CA ASP A 116 -9.33 -1.03 27.42
C ASP A 116 -9.54 -0.58 28.87
N SER A 117 -10.55 -1.11 29.58
CA SER A 117 -10.76 -0.90 30.99
C SER A 117 -9.79 -1.76 31.83
N SER A 118 -9.16 -1.15 32.86
CA SER A 118 -8.36 -1.89 33.85
C SER A 118 -9.26 -2.35 35.00
N VAL A 119 -9.36 -3.66 35.22
CA VAL A 119 -10.18 -4.25 36.28
C VAL A 119 -9.28 -4.73 37.41
N ILE A 120 -9.53 -4.26 38.62
CA ILE A 120 -8.93 -4.75 39.88
C ILE A 120 -10.00 -5.53 40.64
N MET A 121 -9.71 -6.78 40.98
CA MET A 121 -10.67 -7.62 41.69
C MET A 121 -10.44 -7.53 43.22
N LEU A 122 -11.53 -7.51 44.00
CA LEU A 122 -11.51 -7.55 45.43
C LEU A 122 -11.82 -8.99 45.90
N SER A 123 -10.98 -9.53 46.78
CA SER A 123 -11.11 -10.92 47.25
C SER A 123 -11.05 -11.00 48.77
N GLY A 124 -11.77 -11.96 49.35
CA GLY A 124 -11.65 -12.30 50.77
C GLY A 124 -10.41 -13.17 51.04
N MET A 125 -9.98 -13.22 52.32
CA MET A 125 -8.76 -13.95 52.74
C MET A 125 -8.79 -15.48 52.45
N SER A 126 -9.92 -16.06 52.17
CA SER A 126 -10.07 -17.51 51.90
C SER A 126 -9.99 -17.89 50.40
N GLU A 127 -9.70 -16.95 49.48
CA GLU A 127 -9.89 -17.11 48.04
C GLU A 127 -8.62 -16.96 47.20
N THR A 128 -7.47 -17.36 47.70
CA THR A 128 -6.17 -17.18 47.02
C THR A 128 -6.05 -17.91 45.70
N THR A 129 -6.72 -19.05 45.51
CA THR A 129 -6.77 -19.78 44.21
C THR A 129 -7.57 -18.98 43.15
N THR A 130 -8.68 -18.40 43.56
CA THR A 130 -9.56 -17.62 42.66
C THR A 130 -8.92 -16.29 42.23
N ALA A 131 -8.03 -15.71 43.05
CA ALA A 131 -7.28 -14.51 42.69
C ALA A 131 -6.32 -14.74 41.50
N VAL A 132 -5.71 -15.94 41.44
CA VAL A 132 -4.87 -16.33 40.28
C VAL A 132 -5.70 -16.51 39.02
N ASP A 133 -6.90 -17.09 39.14
CA ASP A 133 -7.81 -17.29 38.01
C ASP A 133 -8.28 -15.97 37.41
N CYS A 134 -8.51 -14.93 38.26
CA CYS A 134 -8.84 -13.58 37.73
C CYS A 134 -7.73 -12.98 36.89
N LEU A 135 -6.47 -13.15 37.28
CA LEU A 135 -5.33 -12.64 36.48
C LEU A 135 -5.24 -13.37 35.15
N HIS A 136 -5.52 -14.67 35.10
CA HIS A 136 -5.58 -15.45 33.86
C HIS A 136 -6.74 -14.99 32.95
N LEU A 137 -7.88 -14.60 33.50
CA LEU A 137 -9.00 -14.01 32.78
C LEU A 137 -8.74 -12.54 32.35
N GLY A 138 -7.63 -11.97 32.77
CA GLY A 138 -7.21 -10.65 32.30
C GLY A 138 -7.51 -9.50 33.27
N ALA A 139 -7.76 -9.77 34.55
CA ALA A 139 -7.73 -8.72 35.55
C ALA A 139 -6.34 -8.06 35.60
N ALA A 140 -6.30 -6.76 35.81
CA ALA A 140 -5.06 -6.01 35.90
C ALA A 140 -4.31 -6.33 37.19
N ASP A 141 -5.04 -6.53 38.28
CA ASP A 141 -4.52 -6.89 39.61
C ASP A 141 -5.69 -7.37 40.52
N PHE A 142 -5.36 -7.77 41.76
CA PHE A 142 -6.35 -8.06 42.81
C PHE A 142 -5.95 -7.45 44.12
N LEU A 143 -6.91 -7.25 45.05
CA LEU A 143 -6.75 -6.71 46.39
C LEU A 143 -7.44 -7.62 47.40
N LEU A 144 -6.81 -7.87 48.52
CA LEU A 144 -7.39 -8.64 49.63
C LEU A 144 -8.11 -7.72 50.63
N LYS A 145 -9.33 -8.09 51.04
CA LYS A 145 -10.07 -7.42 52.10
C LYS A 145 -9.49 -7.88 53.47
N PRO A 146 -9.23 -6.98 54.45
CA PRO A 146 -9.51 -5.53 54.45
C PRO A 146 -8.47 -4.70 53.71
N ILE A 147 -8.95 -3.71 52.93
CA ILE A 147 -8.14 -2.92 52.01
C ILE A 147 -7.50 -1.75 52.74
N SER A 148 -6.19 -1.61 52.63
CA SER A 148 -5.46 -0.43 53.13
C SER A 148 -5.37 0.64 52.02
N LEU A 149 -5.35 1.93 52.42
CA LEU A 149 -5.22 3.05 51.47
C LEU A 149 -3.93 2.95 50.65
N GLY A 150 -2.82 2.59 51.27
CA GLY A 150 -1.50 2.50 50.60
C GLY A 150 -1.48 1.38 49.54
N GLU A 151 -2.09 0.23 49.86
CA GLU A 151 -2.17 -0.89 48.94
C GLU A 151 -3.11 -0.58 47.74
N LEU A 152 -4.29 -0.01 48.00
CA LEU A 152 -5.19 0.45 46.97
C LEU A 152 -4.48 1.41 46.01
N GLN A 153 -3.81 2.41 46.53
CA GLN A 153 -3.09 3.41 45.75
C GLN A 153 -2.02 2.77 44.86
N ALA A 154 -1.21 1.88 45.41
CA ALA A 154 -0.13 1.21 44.68
C ALA A 154 -0.68 0.35 43.51
N ARG A 155 -1.77 -0.40 43.74
CA ARG A 155 -2.41 -1.27 42.71
C ARG A 155 -3.11 -0.46 41.64
N VAL A 156 -3.83 0.60 42.01
CA VAL A 156 -4.48 1.50 41.07
C VAL A 156 -3.47 2.19 40.16
N THR A 157 -2.39 2.73 40.72
CA THR A 157 -1.33 3.36 39.93
C THR A 157 -0.74 2.38 38.94
N ARG A 158 -0.36 1.16 39.38
CA ARG A 158 0.21 0.13 38.49
C ARG A 158 -0.77 -0.28 37.39
N ALA A 159 -2.04 -0.47 37.72
CA ALA A 159 -3.05 -0.86 36.72
C ALA A 159 -3.25 0.20 35.64
N LEU A 160 -3.31 1.48 36.06
CA LEU A 160 -3.45 2.59 35.09
C LEU A 160 -2.19 2.85 34.27
N GLU A 161 -0.99 2.71 34.88
CA GLU A 161 0.28 2.79 34.12
C GLU A 161 0.35 1.69 33.05
N LYS A 162 0.04 0.44 33.44
CA LYS A 162 -0.01 -0.69 32.50
C LYS A 162 -1.00 -0.43 31.36
N ARG A 163 -2.20 0.05 31.69
CA ARG A 163 -3.23 0.45 30.72
C ARG A 163 -2.70 1.52 29.75
N ALA A 164 -2.11 2.59 30.29
CA ALA A 164 -1.55 3.67 29.49
C ALA A 164 -0.48 3.17 28.50
N LEU A 165 0.43 2.30 28.95
CA LEU A 165 1.46 1.69 28.12
C LEU A 165 0.86 0.80 27.00
N VAL A 166 -0.17 0.01 27.29
CA VAL A 166 -0.84 -0.84 26.29
C VAL A 166 -1.52 0.02 25.22
N LEU A 167 -2.26 1.06 25.63
CA LEU A 167 -2.92 1.97 24.70
C LEU A 167 -1.92 2.75 23.86
N GLN A 168 -0.85 3.23 24.46
CA GLN A 168 0.22 3.93 23.76
C GLN A 168 0.90 3.02 22.72
N ASN A 169 1.21 1.77 23.11
CA ASN A 169 1.84 0.81 22.20
C ASN A 169 0.93 0.49 21.00
N ARG A 170 -0.38 0.24 21.24
CA ARG A 170 -1.36 0.02 20.16
C ARG A 170 -1.43 1.21 19.22
N PHE A 171 -1.47 2.43 19.75
CA PHE A 171 -1.46 3.66 18.95
C PHE A 171 -0.20 3.77 18.07
N TYR A 172 0.99 3.50 18.66
CA TYR A 172 2.24 3.54 17.92
C TYR A 172 2.30 2.46 16.83
N GLN A 173 1.85 1.24 17.13
CA GLN A 173 1.80 0.16 16.14
C GLN A 173 0.93 0.54 14.94
N GLN A 174 -0.28 1.01 15.17
CA GLN A 174 -1.19 1.45 14.10
C GLN A 174 -0.61 2.62 13.29
N HIS A 175 0.08 3.54 13.96
CA HIS A 175 0.71 4.67 13.29
C HIS A 175 1.89 4.22 12.41
N LEU A 176 2.74 3.32 12.93
CA LEU A 176 3.86 2.78 12.17
C LEU A 176 3.39 1.95 10.97
N GLU A 177 2.38 1.11 11.12
CA GLU A 177 1.81 0.33 10.02
C GLU A 177 1.31 1.26 8.89
N ARG A 178 0.60 2.33 9.26
CA ARG A 178 0.15 3.34 8.28
C ARG A 178 1.32 4.01 7.59
N GLN A 179 2.33 4.44 8.33
CA GLN A 179 3.52 5.08 7.74
C GLN A 179 4.27 4.14 6.80
N VAL A 180 4.42 2.86 7.16
CA VAL A 180 5.05 1.85 6.29
C VAL A 180 4.29 1.71 4.99
N GLN A 181 2.96 1.66 5.05
CA GLN A 181 2.11 1.55 3.86
C GLN A 181 2.21 2.80 2.96
N GLU A 182 2.16 4.00 3.54
CA GLU A 182 2.33 5.26 2.81
C GLU A 182 3.71 5.36 2.14
N GLN A 183 4.77 4.94 2.83
CA GLN A 183 6.13 4.92 2.28
C GLN A 183 6.27 3.90 1.14
N ALA A 184 5.69 2.71 1.29
CA ALA A 184 5.70 1.69 0.24
C ALA A 184 5.01 2.20 -1.05
N GLN A 185 3.83 2.81 -0.92
CA GLN A 185 3.13 3.43 -2.04
C GLN A 185 3.97 4.53 -2.71
N ARG A 186 4.61 5.37 -1.90
CA ARG A 186 5.44 6.46 -2.41
C ARG A 186 6.66 5.97 -3.18
N ILE A 187 7.33 4.94 -2.67
CA ILE A 187 8.47 4.31 -3.36
C ILE A 187 8.03 3.76 -4.72
N GLN A 188 6.89 3.12 -4.77
CA GLN A 188 6.34 2.56 -5.99
C GLN A 188 5.99 3.64 -7.02
N GLU A 189 5.32 4.72 -6.61
CA GLU A 189 5.06 5.86 -7.49
C GLU A 189 6.34 6.44 -8.07
N LEU A 190 7.36 6.64 -7.23
CA LEU A 190 8.66 7.16 -7.67
C LEU A 190 9.38 6.20 -8.62
N PHE A 191 9.30 4.90 -8.35
CA PHE A 191 9.85 3.88 -9.25
C PHE A 191 9.18 3.96 -10.63
N LEU A 192 7.84 3.98 -10.68
CA LEU A 192 7.09 4.06 -11.93
C LEU A 192 7.41 5.34 -12.71
N GLN A 193 7.45 6.49 -12.04
CA GLN A 193 7.85 7.77 -12.64
C GLN A 193 9.27 7.71 -13.21
N GLY A 194 10.20 7.09 -12.48
CA GLY A 194 11.58 6.90 -12.92
C GLY A 194 11.67 6.04 -14.19
N VAL A 195 10.95 4.92 -14.22
CA VAL A 195 10.91 4.05 -15.40
C VAL A 195 10.27 4.73 -16.61
N GLN A 196 9.18 5.47 -16.43
CA GLN A 196 8.55 6.26 -17.49
C GLN A 196 9.51 7.35 -18.04
N MET A 197 10.27 8.01 -17.16
CA MET A 197 11.30 8.96 -17.58
C MET A 197 12.41 8.28 -18.41
N LEU A 198 12.85 7.09 -18.01
CA LEU A 198 13.84 6.32 -18.78
C LEU A 198 13.31 5.88 -20.14
N ALA A 199 12.06 5.44 -20.23
CA ALA A 199 11.41 5.10 -21.49
C ALA A 199 11.36 6.31 -22.45
N ARG A 200 10.96 7.48 -21.94
CA ARG A 200 10.95 8.73 -22.71
C ARG A 200 12.36 9.18 -23.14
N ALA A 201 13.36 9.00 -22.27
CA ALA A 201 14.74 9.32 -22.59
C ALA A 201 15.32 8.38 -23.67
N LEU A 202 14.91 7.11 -23.65
CA LEU A 202 15.27 6.13 -24.70
C LEU A 202 14.65 6.54 -26.05
N GLU A 203 13.36 6.89 -26.09
CA GLU A 203 12.71 7.39 -27.29
C GLU A 203 13.31 8.71 -27.81
N ALA A 204 13.75 9.59 -26.92
CA ALA A 204 14.36 10.87 -27.31
C ALA A 204 15.68 10.71 -28.07
N LYS A 205 16.40 9.58 -27.82
CA LYS A 205 17.63 9.25 -28.56
C LYS A 205 17.37 8.82 -30.00
N ASP A 206 16.19 8.25 -30.26
CA ASP A 206 15.79 7.82 -31.58
C ASP A 206 14.73 8.76 -32.16
N ALA A 207 15.13 9.57 -33.13
CA ALA A 207 14.23 10.53 -33.77
C ALA A 207 12.98 9.88 -34.40
N TYR A 208 13.04 8.59 -34.69
CA TYR A 208 11.95 7.82 -35.34
C TYR A 208 10.96 7.23 -34.34
N THR A 209 11.37 7.02 -33.08
CA THR A 209 10.50 6.46 -32.04
C THR A 209 9.85 7.55 -31.18
N ARG A 210 10.11 8.83 -31.47
CA ARG A 210 9.56 9.94 -30.66
C ARG A 210 8.04 9.87 -30.58
N GLY A 211 7.54 9.70 -29.36
CA GLY A 211 6.11 9.60 -29.04
C GLY A 211 5.45 8.29 -29.48
N HIS A 212 6.22 7.30 -29.91
CA HIS A 212 5.75 5.96 -30.28
C HIS A 212 5.02 5.29 -29.12
N SER A 213 5.65 5.15 -27.96
CA SER A 213 5.05 4.49 -26.80
C SER A 213 3.76 5.16 -26.32
N ILE A 214 3.67 6.51 -26.45
CA ILE A 214 2.43 7.23 -26.11
C ILE A 214 1.32 6.91 -27.13
N ARG A 215 1.64 6.82 -28.44
CA ARG A 215 0.64 6.46 -29.45
C ARG A 215 0.19 5.02 -29.29
N VAL A 216 1.14 4.08 -29.13
CA VAL A 216 0.85 2.65 -28.88
C VAL A 216 -0.04 2.51 -27.64
N SER A 217 0.29 3.18 -26.54
CA SER A 217 -0.53 3.17 -25.32
C SER A 217 -1.95 3.66 -25.57
N ARG A 218 -2.14 4.78 -26.29
CA ARG A 218 -3.48 5.30 -26.65
C ARG A 218 -4.28 4.33 -27.50
N TYR A 219 -3.63 3.73 -28.49
CA TYR A 219 -4.25 2.73 -29.37
C TYR A 219 -4.65 1.48 -28.59
N ALA A 220 -3.76 1.00 -27.72
CA ALA A 220 -4.00 -0.17 -26.87
C ALA A 220 -5.17 0.06 -25.91
N VAL A 221 -5.24 1.22 -25.24
CA VAL A 221 -6.34 1.57 -24.33
C VAL A 221 -7.68 1.63 -25.07
N ALA A 222 -7.75 2.27 -26.24
CA ALA A 222 -8.99 2.32 -27.02
C ALA A 222 -9.45 0.93 -27.47
N THR A 223 -8.51 0.08 -27.90
CA THR A 223 -8.78 -1.32 -28.25
C THR A 223 -9.29 -2.12 -27.06
N ALA A 224 -8.64 -1.99 -25.92
CA ALA A 224 -9.01 -2.67 -24.67
C ALA A 224 -10.41 -2.25 -24.19
N ALA A 225 -10.73 -0.95 -24.27
CA ALA A 225 -12.07 -0.46 -23.95
C ALA A 225 -13.14 -1.08 -24.84
N GLY A 226 -12.85 -1.26 -26.14
CA GLY A 226 -13.70 -1.97 -27.09
C GLY A 226 -13.89 -3.46 -26.77
N LEU A 227 -12.95 -4.07 -26.06
CA LEU A 227 -13.02 -5.45 -25.56
C LEU A 227 -13.65 -5.56 -24.14
N GLY A 228 -14.11 -4.44 -23.56
CA GLY A 228 -14.79 -4.41 -22.26
C GLY A 228 -13.88 -4.27 -21.04
N PHE A 229 -12.60 -3.94 -21.23
CA PHE A 229 -11.71 -3.63 -20.10
C PHE A 229 -12.11 -2.30 -19.45
N VAL A 230 -12.03 -2.23 -18.11
CA VAL A 230 -12.36 -1.04 -17.31
C VAL A 230 -11.38 -0.87 -16.14
N GLY A 231 -11.29 0.33 -15.58
CA GLY A 231 -10.51 0.61 -14.35
C GLY A 231 -9.06 0.14 -14.42
N ALA A 232 -8.61 -0.59 -13.41
CA ALA A 232 -7.22 -1.05 -13.29
C ALA A 232 -6.73 -1.86 -14.50
N GLY A 233 -7.62 -2.61 -15.19
CA GLY A 233 -7.24 -3.34 -16.40
C GLY A 233 -6.84 -2.40 -17.56
N LEU A 234 -7.53 -1.26 -17.72
CA LEU A 234 -7.14 -0.24 -18.70
C LEU A 234 -5.83 0.44 -18.30
N ASP A 235 -5.61 0.70 -17.00
CA ASP A 235 -4.37 1.28 -16.52
C ASP A 235 -3.17 0.36 -16.75
N GLY A 236 -3.33 -0.95 -16.54
CA GLY A 236 -2.32 -1.95 -16.84
C GLY A 236 -1.93 -1.98 -18.32
N ILE A 237 -2.93 -1.94 -19.22
CA ILE A 237 -2.69 -1.89 -20.67
C ILE A 237 -2.05 -0.57 -21.10
N ARG A 238 -2.48 0.55 -20.52
CA ARG A 238 -1.86 1.86 -20.75
C ARG A 238 -0.38 1.85 -20.44
N LEU A 239 -0.02 1.40 -19.24
CA LEU A 239 1.37 1.29 -18.81
C LEU A 239 2.14 0.25 -19.63
N GLY A 240 1.53 -0.88 -19.96
CA GLY A 240 2.12 -1.89 -20.83
C GLY A 240 2.50 -1.32 -22.20
N GLY A 241 1.61 -0.52 -22.81
CA GLY A 241 1.89 0.19 -24.05
C GLY A 241 2.97 1.27 -23.93
N GLU A 242 3.01 2.00 -22.80
CA GLU A 242 4.07 3.01 -22.55
C GLU A 242 5.44 2.38 -22.34
N LEU A 243 5.53 1.17 -21.78
CA LEU A 243 6.76 0.55 -21.31
C LEU A 243 7.18 -0.69 -22.09
N HIS A 244 6.41 -1.12 -23.13
CA HIS A 244 6.66 -2.38 -23.85
C HIS A 244 8.10 -2.53 -24.34
N ASP A 245 8.69 -1.44 -24.77
CA ASP A 245 10.02 -1.36 -25.36
C ASP A 245 11.16 -0.96 -24.38
N ILE A 246 10.88 -0.80 -23.08
CA ILE A 246 11.89 -0.32 -22.10
C ILE A 246 13.17 -1.16 -22.10
N GLY A 247 13.05 -2.45 -22.36
CA GLY A 247 14.20 -3.34 -22.42
C GLY A 247 15.18 -3.06 -23.57
N LYS A 248 14.79 -2.26 -24.58
CA LYS A 248 15.73 -1.81 -25.63
C LYS A 248 16.91 -0.99 -25.10
N ILE A 249 16.84 -0.51 -23.87
CA ILE A 249 17.98 0.13 -23.19
C ILE A 249 19.19 -0.79 -23.12
N GLY A 250 19.00 -2.10 -23.10
CA GLY A 250 20.07 -3.11 -23.13
C GLY A 250 20.60 -3.45 -24.52
N THR A 251 19.96 -2.97 -25.59
CA THR A 251 20.38 -3.25 -26.97
C THR A 251 21.39 -2.20 -27.42
N ARG A 252 22.48 -2.65 -28.05
CA ARG A 252 23.50 -1.74 -28.56
C ARG A 252 22.93 -0.81 -29.62
N GLU A 253 23.24 0.47 -29.56
CA GLU A 253 22.77 1.51 -30.50
C GLU A 253 23.12 1.18 -31.95
N ALA A 254 24.31 0.64 -32.20
CA ALA A 254 24.76 0.19 -33.53
C ALA A 254 23.88 -0.93 -34.14
N VAL A 255 23.18 -1.70 -33.29
CA VAL A 255 22.26 -2.76 -33.70
C VAL A 255 20.86 -2.18 -33.94
N LEU A 256 20.39 -1.29 -33.08
CA LEU A 256 19.09 -0.61 -33.22
C LEU A 256 18.99 0.23 -34.49
N HIS A 257 20.08 0.93 -34.86
CA HIS A 257 20.12 1.84 -36.01
C HIS A 257 20.83 1.26 -37.23
N LYS A 258 21.03 -0.05 -37.27
CA LYS A 258 21.73 -0.69 -38.38
C LYS A 258 20.95 -0.54 -39.70
N PRO A 259 21.55 0.06 -40.76
CA PRO A 259 20.86 0.28 -42.01
C PRO A 259 20.70 -0.97 -42.90
N THR A 260 21.35 -2.07 -42.55
CA THR A 260 21.30 -3.32 -43.29
C THR A 260 20.62 -4.42 -42.50
N SER A 261 20.39 -5.58 -43.12
CA SER A 261 19.84 -6.75 -42.42
C SER A 261 20.69 -7.12 -41.21
N LEU A 262 20.05 -7.53 -40.13
CA LEU A 262 20.67 -7.97 -38.91
C LEU A 262 21.32 -9.34 -39.11
N THR A 263 22.49 -9.57 -38.50
CA THR A 263 23.02 -10.91 -38.32
C THR A 263 22.19 -11.71 -37.30
N ALA A 264 22.36 -13.01 -37.23
CA ALA A 264 21.65 -13.85 -36.26
C ALA A 264 21.96 -13.44 -34.79
N ASP A 265 23.18 -12.99 -34.50
CA ASP A 265 23.59 -12.52 -33.18
C ASP A 265 22.97 -11.16 -32.84
N GLU A 266 22.93 -10.26 -33.80
CA GLU A 266 22.28 -8.95 -33.63
C GLU A 266 20.74 -9.10 -33.46
N PHE A 267 20.14 -10.02 -34.21
CA PHE A 267 18.73 -10.34 -34.07
C PHE A 267 18.42 -10.89 -32.68
N ARG A 268 19.24 -11.80 -32.16
CA ARG A 268 19.12 -12.29 -30.76
C ARG A 268 19.16 -11.15 -29.73
N GLN A 269 20.07 -10.17 -29.90
CA GLN A 269 20.12 -9.02 -28.98
C GLN A 269 18.83 -8.20 -29.00
N ILE A 270 18.19 -8.07 -30.15
CA ILE A 270 16.90 -7.37 -30.23
C ILE A 270 15.80 -8.21 -29.58
N THR A 271 15.76 -9.52 -29.84
CA THR A 271 14.71 -10.39 -29.30
C THR A 271 14.80 -10.62 -27.80
N GLU A 272 15.87 -10.20 -27.13
CA GLU A 272 16.03 -10.24 -25.66
C GLU A 272 15.34 -9.07 -24.94
N HIS A 273 14.98 -7.97 -25.63
CA HIS A 273 14.44 -6.79 -24.95
C HIS A 273 13.14 -7.05 -24.19
N PRO A 274 12.18 -7.91 -24.63
CA PRO A 274 10.96 -8.13 -23.85
C PRO A 274 11.27 -8.79 -22.50
N ALA A 275 12.15 -9.78 -22.49
CA ALA A 275 12.58 -10.45 -21.26
C ALA A 275 13.41 -9.53 -20.34
N LEU A 276 14.24 -8.64 -20.93
CA LEU A 276 14.96 -7.63 -20.16
C LEU A 276 14.00 -6.59 -19.57
N GLY A 277 13.03 -6.12 -20.35
CA GLY A 277 12.01 -5.19 -19.91
C GLY A 277 11.19 -5.74 -18.72
N GLU A 278 10.74 -6.98 -18.81
CA GLU A 278 10.07 -7.67 -17.71
C GLU A 278 10.94 -7.69 -16.43
N ARG A 279 12.22 -8.07 -16.54
CA ARG A 279 13.13 -8.05 -15.38
C ARG A 279 13.29 -6.66 -14.77
N MET A 280 13.39 -5.62 -15.58
CA MET A 280 13.48 -4.23 -15.10
C MET A 280 12.21 -3.79 -14.36
N LEU A 281 11.05 -4.29 -14.78
CA LEU A 281 9.75 -3.97 -14.19
C LEU A 281 9.33 -4.94 -13.07
N SER A 282 10.19 -5.88 -12.68
CA SER A 282 9.87 -6.88 -11.64
C SER A 282 9.33 -6.30 -10.32
N PRO A 283 9.72 -5.08 -9.85
CA PRO A 283 9.10 -4.46 -8.68
C PRO A 283 7.59 -4.22 -8.81
N LEU A 284 7.05 -4.19 -10.04
CA LEU A 284 5.61 -4.03 -10.30
C LEU A 284 4.84 -5.36 -10.35
N ALA A 285 5.52 -6.51 -10.19
CA ALA A 285 4.93 -7.84 -10.44
C ALA A 285 3.69 -8.15 -9.60
N HIS A 286 3.63 -7.70 -8.35
CA HIS A 286 2.50 -7.96 -7.46
C HIS A 286 1.28 -7.09 -7.75
N GLU A 287 1.48 -5.85 -8.17
CA GLU A 287 0.40 -4.86 -8.26
C GLU A 287 -0.07 -4.62 -9.68
N SER A 288 0.81 -4.83 -10.65
CA SER A 288 0.51 -4.64 -12.06
C SER A 288 1.08 -5.78 -12.93
N PRO A 289 0.68 -7.04 -12.70
CA PRO A 289 1.17 -8.18 -13.46
C PRO A 289 0.85 -8.06 -14.96
N ASP A 290 -0.22 -7.34 -15.32
CA ASP A 290 -0.64 -7.08 -16.69
C ASP A 290 0.41 -6.30 -17.48
N VAL A 291 1.10 -5.36 -16.82
CA VAL A 291 2.19 -4.60 -17.42
C VAL A 291 3.35 -5.53 -17.81
N LEU A 292 3.76 -6.43 -16.89
CA LEU A 292 4.84 -7.36 -17.17
C LEU A 292 4.48 -8.32 -18.30
N ARG A 293 3.22 -8.83 -18.29
CA ARG A 293 2.73 -9.70 -19.37
C ARG A 293 2.73 -8.98 -20.72
N SER A 294 2.30 -7.72 -20.77
CA SER A 294 2.36 -6.90 -21.98
C SER A 294 3.80 -6.76 -22.47
N VAL A 295 4.72 -6.35 -21.58
CA VAL A 295 6.11 -6.10 -21.94
C VAL A 295 6.83 -7.37 -22.38
N ARG A 296 6.61 -8.51 -21.70
CA ARG A 296 7.27 -9.76 -22.06
C ARG A 296 6.78 -10.31 -23.39
N SER A 297 5.47 -10.22 -23.66
CA SER A 297 4.84 -11.04 -24.70
C SER A 297 4.32 -10.25 -25.90
N HIS A 298 4.58 -8.93 -26.03
CA HIS A 298 4.06 -8.10 -27.13
C HIS A 298 4.61 -8.48 -28.52
N HIS A 299 5.68 -9.24 -28.60
CA HIS A 299 6.23 -9.80 -29.84
C HIS A 299 5.88 -11.27 -30.06
N GLU A 300 5.05 -11.86 -29.20
CA GLU A 300 4.49 -13.17 -29.44
C GLU A 300 3.47 -13.14 -30.58
N ARG A 301 3.36 -14.24 -31.32
CA ARG A 301 2.48 -14.38 -32.48
C ARG A 301 1.55 -15.56 -32.30
N LEU A 302 0.32 -15.47 -32.78
CA LEU A 302 -0.66 -16.56 -32.66
C LEU A 302 -0.16 -17.87 -33.25
N ASP A 303 0.65 -17.83 -34.32
CA ASP A 303 1.25 -18.99 -34.96
C ASP A 303 2.43 -19.60 -34.18
N GLY A 304 2.88 -18.95 -33.09
CA GLY A 304 3.99 -19.43 -32.24
C GLY A 304 5.38 -19.20 -32.82
N VAL A 305 5.50 -18.36 -33.84
CA VAL A 305 6.81 -17.97 -34.45
C VAL A 305 7.33 -16.67 -33.79
N GLY A 306 6.64 -16.19 -32.75
CA GLY A 306 7.02 -15.01 -31.97
C GLY A 306 8.14 -15.29 -30.97
N PHE A 307 8.47 -14.29 -30.16
CA PHE A 307 9.48 -14.34 -29.12
C PHE A 307 9.02 -13.53 -27.89
N PRO A 308 9.60 -13.77 -26.69
CA PRO A 308 10.76 -14.61 -26.39
C PRO A 308 10.42 -16.09 -26.14
N ASP A 309 9.15 -16.45 -25.85
CA ASP A 309 8.75 -17.77 -25.38
C ASP A 309 8.14 -18.67 -26.45
N GLY A 310 7.78 -18.12 -27.63
CA GLY A 310 7.10 -18.85 -28.71
C GLY A 310 5.70 -19.30 -28.34
N LEU A 311 4.98 -18.47 -27.56
CA LEU A 311 3.60 -18.75 -27.15
C LEU A 311 2.65 -18.80 -28.35
N ARG A 312 1.59 -19.63 -28.23
CA ARG A 312 0.60 -19.82 -29.29
C ARG A 312 -0.81 -19.54 -28.83
N GLY A 313 -1.58 -18.86 -29.71
CA GLY A 313 -3.01 -18.67 -29.51
C GLY A 313 -3.33 -17.99 -28.18
N GLU A 314 -4.25 -18.58 -27.42
CA GLU A 314 -4.72 -18.08 -26.13
C GLU A 314 -3.68 -18.13 -25.00
N LYS A 315 -2.55 -18.83 -25.18
CA LYS A 315 -1.44 -18.80 -24.22
C LYS A 315 -0.76 -17.43 -24.18
N ILE A 316 -0.91 -16.61 -25.25
CA ILE A 316 -0.44 -15.24 -25.26
C ILE A 316 -1.40 -14.39 -24.42
N PRO A 317 -0.92 -13.69 -23.38
CA PRO A 317 -1.77 -12.80 -22.58
C PRO A 317 -2.54 -11.81 -23.44
N ILE A 318 -3.80 -11.55 -23.11
CA ILE A 318 -4.66 -10.67 -23.91
C ILE A 318 -4.09 -9.25 -23.97
N GLU A 319 -3.48 -8.77 -22.90
CA GLU A 319 -2.84 -7.47 -22.81
C GLU A 319 -1.72 -7.34 -23.84
N ALA A 320 -0.91 -8.38 -24.00
CA ALA A 320 0.16 -8.43 -24.97
C ALA A 320 -0.39 -8.47 -26.42
N ARG A 321 -1.47 -9.24 -26.65
CA ARG A 321 -2.14 -9.29 -27.97
C ARG A 321 -2.69 -7.92 -28.38
N ILE A 322 -3.24 -7.15 -27.44
CA ILE A 322 -3.73 -5.78 -27.66
C ILE A 322 -2.57 -4.84 -28.00
N VAL A 323 -1.49 -4.88 -27.20
CA VAL A 323 -0.30 -4.04 -27.43
C VAL A 323 0.35 -4.39 -28.79
N ALA A 324 0.42 -5.67 -29.16
CA ALA A 324 0.98 -6.11 -30.44
C ALA A 324 0.22 -5.53 -31.65
N VAL A 325 -1.10 -5.43 -31.58
CA VAL A 325 -1.92 -4.78 -32.65
C VAL A 325 -1.60 -3.29 -32.72
N ALA A 326 -1.56 -2.61 -31.56
CA ALA A 326 -1.28 -1.18 -31.47
C ALA A 326 0.13 -0.84 -31.98
N ASP A 327 1.15 -1.59 -31.56
CA ASP A 327 2.53 -1.45 -32.02
C ASP A 327 2.65 -1.71 -33.53
N SER A 328 2.03 -2.77 -34.03
CA SER A 328 2.05 -3.09 -35.46
C SER A 328 1.44 -1.96 -36.30
N PHE A 329 0.34 -1.36 -35.87
CA PHE A 329 -0.26 -0.22 -36.56
C PHE A 329 0.67 1.00 -36.54
N ASP A 330 1.19 1.39 -35.39
CA ASP A 330 2.10 2.54 -35.26
C ASP A 330 3.35 2.32 -36.10
N ALA A 331 3.93 1.12 -36.05
CA ALA A 331 5.09 0.75 -36.86
C ALA A 331 4.85 0.84 -38.38
N MET A 332 3.63 0.61 -38.82
CA MET A 332 3.27 0.73 -40.26
C MET A 332 3.01 2.18 -40.69
N THR A 333 2.43 2.97 -39.82
CA THR A 333 1.97 4.36 -40.15
C THR A 333 3.00 5.42 -39.77
N THR A 334 4.10 5.04 -39.12
CA THR A 334 5.23 5.94 -38.82
C THR A 334 6.34 5.77 -39.84
N ARG A 335 6.92 6.90 -40.29
CA ARG A 335 8.08 6.91 -41.19
C ARG A 335 9.29 6.32 -40.49
N ARG A 336 10.04 5.43 -41.17
CA ARG A 336 11.29 4.84 -40.68
C ARG A 336 12.41 5.08 -41.69
N PRO A 337 13.71 5.00 -41.26
CA PRO A 337 14.85 5.30 -42.18
C PRO A 337 14.83 4.53 -43.49
N TYR A 338 14.23 3.33 -43.47
CA TYR A 338 14.26 2.39 -44.63
C TYR A 338 12.88 2.19 -45.27
N ARG A 339 11.84 2.90 -44.76
CA ARG A 339 10.49 2.69 -45.21
C ARG A 339 9.61 3.92 -45.00
N GLU A 340 9.00 4.38 -46.08
CA GLU A 340 7.96 5.40 -46.00
C GLU A 340 6.75 4.90 -45.19
N ALA A 341 6.06 5.82 -44.51
CA ALA A 341 4.83 5.53 -43.79
C ALA A 341 3.76 4.99 -44.77
N ARG A 342 3.10 3.91 -44.36
CA ARG A 342 1.93 3.42 -45.09
C ARG A 342 0.73 4.32 -44.81
N PRO A 343 -0.15 4.55 -45.79
CA PRO A 343 -1.44 5.18 -45.52
C PRO A 343 -2.20 4.40 -44.44
N PRO A 344 -2.89 5.07 -43.53
CA PRO A 344 -3.60 4.40 -42.40
C PRO A 344 -4.61 3.35 -42.88
N ASP A 345 -5.32 3.60 -44.01
CA ASP A 345 -6.26 2.64 -44.61
C ASP A 345 -5.55 1.34 -45.05
N ASP A 346 -4.30 1.46 -45.54
CA ASP A 346 -3.50 0.30 -45.99
C ASP A 346 -3.00 -0.48 -44.77
N ALA A 347 -2.63 0.21 -43.68
CA ALA A 347 -2.25 -0.41 -42.41
C ALA A 347 -3.43 -1.18 -41.80
N MET A 348 -4.66 -0.63 -41.83
CA MET A 348 -5.86 -1.33 -41.38
C MET A 348 -6.14 -2.59 -42.19
N ARG A 349 -5.96 -2.54 -43.55
CA ARG A 349 -6.09 -3.73 -44.39
C ARG A 349 -5.05 -4.80 -44.04
N GLU A 350 -3.83 -4.38 -43.77
CA GLU A 350 -2.75 -5.29 -43.36
C GLU A 350 -3.03 -5.96 -42.03
N LEU A 351 -3.48 -5.21 -40.98
CA LEU A 351 -3.89 -5.80 -39.70
C LEU A 351 -4.92 -6.92 -39.91
N ARG A 352 -5.97 -6.66 -40.70
CA ARG A 352 -6.98 -7.69 -41.00
C ARG A 352 -6.40 -8.87 -41.76
N ARG A 353 -5.46 -8.65 -42.70
CA ARG A 353 -4.82 -9.72 -43.48
C ARG A 353 -4.03 -10.70 -42.61
N VAL A 354 -3.37 -10.20 -41.54
CA VAL A 354 -2.53 -11.02 -40.64
C VAL A 354 -3.28 -11.51 -39.41
N ALA A 355 -4.53 -11.10 -39.23
CA ALA A 355 -5.39 -11.58 -38.18
C ALA A 355 -5.57 -13.11 -38.24
N GLY A 356 -5.50 -13.79 -37.08
CA GLY A 356 -5.59 -15.25 -37.01
C GLY A 356 -4.29 -16.01 -37.26
N THR A 357 -3.25 -15.32 -37.77
CA THR A 357 -1.90 -15.91 -37.94
C THR A 357 -0.87 -15.20 -37.07
N GLN A 358 -0.67 -13.93 -37.30
CA GLN A 358 0.26 -13.12 -36.53
C GLN A 358 -0.42 -12.43 -35.35
N LEU A 359 -1.54 -11.77 -35.61
CA LEU A 359 -2.27 -10.95 -34.65
C LEU A 359 -3.60 -11.59 -34.24
N ASP A 360 -4.06 -11.25 -33.05
CA ASP A 360 -5.35 -11.72 -32.52
C ASP A 360 -6.52 -11.10 -33.29
N PRO A 361 -7.45 -11.90 -33.87
CA PRO A 361 -8.58 -11.39 -34.63
C PRO A 361 -9.51 -10.51 -33.79
N GLN A 362 -9.75 -10.84 -32.53
CA GLN A 362 -10.64 -10.06 -31.66
C GLN A 362 -10.02 -8.70 -31.35
N ALA A 363 -8.72 -8.67 -31.04
CA ALA A 363 -7.98 -7.43 -30.81
C ALA A 363 -7.92 -6.56 -32.10
N VAL A 364 -7.74 -7.16 -33.28
CA VAL A 364 -7.75 -6.43 -34.55
C VAL A 364 -9.13 -5.83 -34.82
N GLU A 365 -10.21 -6.58 -34.65
CA GLU A 365 -11.57 -6.06 -34.89
C GLU A 365 -11.93 -4.97 -33.85
N ALA A 366 -11.56 -5.13 -32.60
CA ALA A 366 -11.75 -4.09 -31.57
C ALA A 366 -10.96 -2.81 -31.90
N PHE A 367 -9.73 -2.95 -32.39
CA PHE A 367 -8.90 -1.82 -32.85
C PHE A 367 -9.60 -1.10 -34.01
N VAL A 368 -10.02 -1.82 -35.02
CA VAL A 368 -10.69 -1.23 -36.21
C VAL A 368 -12.02 -0.54 -35.83
N ALA A 369 -12.77 -1.14 -34.90
CA ALA A 369 -14.01 -0.54 -34.38
C ALA A 369 -13.77 0.73 -33.58
N ALA A 370 -12.67 0.77 -32.81
CA ALA A 370 -12.28 1.94 -32.03
C ALA A 370 -11.84 3.13 -32.90
N PHE A 371 -11.35 2.86 -34.12
CA PHE A 371 -10.83 3.88 -35.03
C PHE A 371 -11.50 3.81 -36.41
N PRO A 372 -12.78 4.20 -36.52
CA PRO A 372 -13.55 4.10 -37.77
C PRO A 372 -13.04 5.03 -38.87
N ASP A 373 -12.41 6.16 -38.53
CA ASP A 373 -11.68 7.02 -39.47
C ASP A 373 -10.16 6.98 -39.13
N PRO A 374 -9.42 6.07 -39.73
CA PRO A 374 -8.00 5.92 -39.46
C PRO A 374 -7.14 7.12 -39.89
N ARG A 375 -7.69 8.02 -40.75
CA ARG A 375 -6.99 9.24 -41.18
C ARG A 375 -6.99 10.33 -40.12
N ALA A 376 -7.93 10.28 -39.17
CA ALA A 376 -7.97 11.18 -38.01
C ALA A 376 -6.95 10.81 -36.91
N LEU A 377 -6.28 9.66 -37.06
CA LEU A 377 -5.28 9.23 -36.06
C LEU A 377 -4.00 10.07 -36.17
N PRO A 378 -3.37 10.40 -35.03
CA PRO A 378 -2.12 11.14 -35.02
C PRO A 378 -0.99 10.26 -35.58
N VAL A 379 -0.75 10.37 -36.87
CA VAL A 379 0.45 9.82 -37.52
C VAL A 379 1.60 10.82 -37.36
N SER A 380 2.80 10.35 -37.02
CA SER A 380 3.98 11.22 -36.94
C SER A 380 4.30 11.74 -38.36
N ALA A 381 4.38 13.07 -38.47
CA ALA A 381 4.81 13.73 -39.69
C ALA A 381 6.31 13.49 -39.96
#